data_08a90765aaff71b7695a733bd9dcad60
#
_entry.id   08a90765aaff71b7695a733bd9dcad60
#
_cell.length_a   1.000
_cell.length_b   1.000
_cell.length_c   1.000
_cell.angle_alpha   90.00
_cell.angle_beta   90.00
_cell.angle_gamma   90.00
#
_symmetry.space_group_name_H-M   'P 1'
#
loop_
_entity.id
_entity.type
_entity.pdbx_description
1 polymer ?
#
loop_
_entity_poly.entity_id
_entity_poly.type
_entity_poly.pdbx_seq_one_letter_code
_entity_poly.pdbx_strand_id
1 'polypeptide(L)'
;MSGMFSLDGRVTVVTGASRGLGYAMAEALAQNGARVIITGRDVTALREAAARIGAEAMAFDVTDAAASRAALEDVARRHGRLDVLVNNAGIQHRRPLTEWEDEDFDRVVATNLSACFRLSRDAARLMLPNKFGRIINTGSVAAILGRPTIHAYVAAKAGLHGITRSMAAELGRHGITVNGLAPGYFATELNTALLNDEAFTKWVEARTPAGRWAKPSELGGAAVFLASDAAAYVNGHILAVDGGLSVSL
;
A
#
# COMPACT_ATOMS: atom_id res chain seq x y z
N MET A 1 -18.07 17.48 -15.79
CA MET A 1 -17.38 17.94 -14.55
C MET A 1 -16.88 16.69 -13.84
N SER A 2 -15.58 16.55 -13.70
CA SER A 2 -15.01 15.45 -12.89
C SER A 2 -15.39 15.66 -11.43
N GLY A 3 -15.94 14.64 -10.77
CA GLY A 3 -16.27 14.71 -9.34
C GLY A 3 -14.99 14.80 -8.48
N MET A 4 -15.11 15.22 -7.21
CA MET A 4 -13.96 15.36 -6.28
C MET A 4 -13.15 14.07 -6.05
N PHE A 5 -13.71 12.92 -6.41
CA PHE A 5 -13.04 11.60 -6.36
C PHE A 5 -12.46 11.19 -7.72
N SER A 6 -12.62 11.99 -8.77
CA SER A 6 -12.05 11.68 -10.09
C SER A 6 -10.54 11.69 -10.06
N LEU A 7 -9.95 10.73 -10.74
CA LEU A 7 -8.51 10.60 -10.95
C LEU A 7 -8.13 10.76 -12.43
N ASP A 8 -9.01 11.39 -13.22
CA ASP A 8 -8.78 11.62 -14.65
C ASP A 8 -7.43 12.29 -14.89
N GLY A 9 -6.60 11.69 -15.72
CA GLY A 9 -5.27 12.19 -16.07
C GLY A 9 -4.20 12.01 -14.98
N ARG A 10 -4.51 11.41 -13.83
CA ARG A 10 -3.53 11.10 -12.77
C ARG A 10 -2.73 9.86 -13.14
N VAL A 11 -1.41 9.97 -13.13
CA VAL A 11 -0.49 8.85 -13.35
C VAL A 11 -0.15 8.22 -12.00
N THR A 12 -0.48 6.94 -11.87
CA THR A 12 -0.48 6.22 -10.58
C THR A 12 0.37 4.96 -10.65
N VAL A 13 1.31 4.79 -9.74
CA VAL A 13 2.08 3.56 -9.56
C VAL A 13 1.60 2.82 -8.32
N VAL A 14 1.26 1.53 -8.45
CA VAL A 14 0.87 0.65 -7.34
C VAL A 14 1.84 -0.52 -7.24
N THR A 15 2.57 -0.62 -6.13
CA THR A 15 3.55 -1.69 -5.95
C THR A 15 2.93 -2.96 -5.38
N GLY A 16 3.42 -4.14 -5.83
CA GLY A 16 2.90 -5.43 -5.38
C GLY A 16 1.43 -5.65 -5.76
N ALA A 17 1.05 -5.27 -6.98
CA ALA A 17 -0.35 -5.21 -7.42
C ALA A 17 -0.76 -6.30 -8.41
N SER A 18 -0.01 -7.39 -8.54
CA SER A 18 -0.45 -8.55 -9.35
C SER A 18 -1.62 -9.31 -8.72
N ARG A 19 -1.89 -9.13 -7.42
CA ARG A 19 -2.97 -9.80 -6.66
C ARG A 19 -3.30 -9.07 -5.35
N GLY A 20 -4.30 -9.58 -4.63
CA GLY A 20 -4.65 -9.17 -3.28
C GLY A 20 -5.04 -7.70 -3.15
N LEU A 21 -4.63 -7.04 -2.07
CA LEU A 21 -4.99 -5.66 -1.78
C LEU A 21 -4.44 -4.68 -2.82
N GLY A 22 -3.21 -4.91 -3.29
CA GLY A 22 -2.60 -4.05 -4.32
C GLY A 22 -3.38 -4.06 -5.62
N TYR A 23 -3.82 -5.24 -6.07
CA TYR A 23 -4.67 -5.39 -7.24
C TYR A 23 -6.01 -4.66 -7.05
N ALA A 24 -6.70 -4.89 -5.93
CA ALA A 24 -7.99 -4.27 -5.66
C ALA A 24 -7.91 -2.74 -5.57
N MET A 25 -6.83 -2.19 -4.99
CA MET A 25 -6.59 -0.75 -5.01
C MET A 25 -6.31 -0.24 -6.44
N ALA A 26 -5.47 -0.95 -7.21
CA ALA A 26 -5.15 -0.58 -8.60
C ALA A 26 -6.41 -0.59 -9.49
N GLU A 27 -7.27 -1.59 -9.34
CA GLU A 27 -8.56 -1.70 -10.03
C GLU A 27 -9.46 -0.51 -9.71
N ALA A 28 -9.63 -0.18 -8.42
CA ALA A 28 -10.47 0.95 -8.01
C ALA A 28 -9.92 2.29 -8.53
N LEU A 29 -8.60 2.49 -8.51
CA LEU A 29 -7.96 3.69 -9.05
C LEU A 29 -8.17 3.81 -10.56
N ALA A 30 -8.04 2.71 -11.32
CA ALA A 30 -8.30 2.68 -12.76
C ALA A 30 -9.77 2.98 -13.08
N GLN A 31 -10.72 2.39 -12.35
CA GLN A 31 -12.16 2.63 -12.50
C GLN A 31 -12.55 4.09 -12.23
N ASN A 32 -11.73 4.84 -11.49
CA ASN A 32 -11.94 6.27 -11.23
C ASN A 32 -11.10 7.19 -12.14
N GLY A 33 -10.57 6.67 -13.25
CA GLY A 33 -9.94 7.45 -14.31
C GLY A 33 -8.41 7.58 -14.22
N ALA A 34 -7.75 6.95 -13.25
CA ALA A 34 -6.29 6.97 -13.17
C ALA A 34 -5.66 6.14 -14.30
N ARG A 35 -4.56 6.64 -14.85
CA ARG A 35 -3.63 5.81 -15.62
C ARG A 35 -2.76 5.03 -14.65
N VAL A 36 -3.03 3.74 -14.52
CA VAL A 36 -2.41 2.90 -13.51
C VAL A 36 -1.26 2.10 -14.09
N ILE A 37 -0.14 2.11 -13.41
CA ILE A 37 1.02 1.23 -13.62
C ILE A 37 1.10 0.31 -12.40
N ILE A 38 0.98 -0.99 -12.60
CA ILE A 38 1.14 -1.98 -11.53
C ILE A 38 2.52 -2.61 -11.57
N THR A 39 3.08 -2.88 -10.39
CA THR A 39 4.40 -3.49 -10.31
C THR A 39 4.43 -4.75 -9.48
N GLY A 40 5.40 -5.62 -9.76
CA GLY A 40 5.62 -6.89 -9.09
C GLY A 40 6.82 -7.62 -9.67
N ARG A 41 7.15 -8.80 -9.12
CA ARG A 41 8.29 -9.60 -9.59
C ARG A 41 7.92 -10.66 -10.62
N ASP A 42 6.74 -11.23 -10.50
CA ASP A 42 6.22 -12.24 -11.43
C ASP A 42 5.66 -11.55 -12.66
N VAL A 43 6.40 -11.63 -13.77
CA VAL A 43 6.08 -10.97 -15.04
C VAL A 43 4.76 -11.45 -15.62
N THR A 44 4.50 -12.77 -15.55
CA THR A 44 3.31 -13.38 -16.13
C THR A 44 2.06 -12.95 -15.36
N ALA A 45 2.04 -13.18 -14.05
CA ALA A 45 0.92 -12.78 -13.19
C ALA A 45 0.67 -11.26 -13.25
N LEU A 46 1.74 -10.45 -13.37
CA LEU A 46 1.64 -9.01 -13.46
C LEU A 46 0.99 -8.56 -14.78
N ARG A 47 1.38 -9.15 -15.91
CA ARG A 47 0.78 -8.85 -17.23
C ARG A 47 -0.70 -9.23 -17.29
N GLU A 48 -1.05 -10.40 -16.77
CA GLU A 48 -2.44 -10.84 -16.69
C GLU A 48 -3.29 -9.90 -15.82
N ALA A 49 -2.76 -9.50 -14.66
CA ALA A 49 -3.45 -8.55 -13.79
C ALA A 49 -3.64 -7.18 -14.46
N ALA A 50 -2.60 -6.67 -15.12
CA ALA A 50 -2.65 -5.40 -15.84
C ALA A 50 -3.71 -5.41 -16.97
N ALA A 51 -3.75 -6.50 -17.76
CA ALA A 51 -4.71 -6.64 -18.85
C ALA A 51 -6.15 -6.61 -18.35
N ARG A 52 -6.45 -7.21 -17.18
CA ARG A 52 -7.81 -7.24 -16.61
C ARG A 52 -8.35 -5.87 -16.23
N ILE A 53 -7.49 -4.93 -15.84
CA ILE A 53 -7.90 -3.61 -15.35
C ILE A 53 -7.49 -2.45 -16.30
N GLY A 54 -6.96 -2.77 -17.47
CA GLY A 54 -6.48 -1.76 -18.43
C GLY A 54 -5.26 -0.97 -17.92
N ALA A 55 -4.43 -1.59 -17.07
CA ALA A 55 -3.22 -0.99 -16.53
C ALA A 55 -1.97 -1.36 -17.33
N GLU A 56 -0.86 -0.66 -17.07
CA GLU A 56 0.46 -1.03 -17.56
C GLU A 56 1.17 -1.94 -16.53
N ALA A 57 1.94 -2.91 -17.02
CA ALA A 57 2.75 -3.80 -16.19
C ALA A 57 4.23 -3.37 -16.22
N MET A 58 4.84 -3.22 -15.04
CA MET A 58 6.27 -2.90 -14.92
C MET A 58 6.92 -3.79 -13.85
N ALA A 59 7.74 -4.74 -14.28
CA ALA A 59 8.32 -5.74 -13.39
C ALA A 59 9.65 -5.25 -12.78
N PHE A 60 9.71 -5.23 -11.45
CA PHE A 60 10.95 -5.05 -10.67
C PHE A 60 10.76 -5.54 -9.23
N ASP A 61 11.88 -5.77 -8.53
CA ASP A 61 11.89 -5.99 -7.09
C ASP A 61 12.02 -4.64 -6.36
N VAL A 62 11.09 -4.33 -5.47
CA VAL A 62 11.10 -3.08 -4.68
C VAL A 62 12.31 -2.96 -3.76
N THR A 63 13.00 -4.07 -3.46
CA THR A 63 14.23 -4.07 -2.66
C THR A 63 15.46 -3.64 -3.47
N ASP A 64 15.40 -3.75 -4.80
CA ASP A 64 16.42 -3.19 -5.70
C ASP A 64 16.18 -1.67 -5.87
N ALA A 65 17.02 -0.90 -5.20
CA ALA A 65 16.90 0.56 -5.19
C ALA A 65 17.17 1.20 -6.56
N ALA A 66 18.07 0.61 -7.36
CA ALA A 66 18.39 1.14 -8.69
C ALA A 66 17.26 0.86 -9.68
N ALA A 67 16.76 -0.39 -9.72
CA ALA A 67 15.62 -0.77 -10.55
C ALA A 67 14.34 0.02 -10.18
N SER A 68 14.06 0.19 -8.88
CA SER A 68 12.92 0.96 -8.39
C SER A 68 12.96 2.42 -8.84
N ARG A 69 14.13 3.06 -8.73
CA ARG A 69 14.32 4.45 -9.18
C ARG A 69 14.14 4.57 -10.68
N ALA A 70 14.85 3.74 -11.46
CA ALA A 70 14.77 3.73 -12.92
C ALA A 70 13.33 3.52 -13.41
N ALA A 71 12.56 2.66 -12.73
CA ALA A 71 11.16 2.42 -13.03
C ALA A 71 10.30 3.68 -12.85
N LEU A 72 10.42 4.38 -11.72
CA LEU A 72 9.66 5.63 -11.48
C LEU A 72 10.06 6.74 -12.45
N GLU A 73 11.35 6.89 -12.75
CA GLU A 73 11.86 7.85 -13.74
C GLU A 73 11.33 7.55 -15.15
N ASP A 74 11.27 6.26 -15.53
CA ASP A 74 10.70 5.84 -16.82
C ASP A 74 9.20 6.16 -16.90
N VAL A 75 8.43 5.92 -15.83
CA VAL A 75 7.01 6.31 -15.76
C VAL A 75 6.87 7.82 -15.97
N ALA A 76 7.61 8.63 -15.20
CA ALA A 76 7.54 10.08 -15.31
C ALA A 76 7.94 10.58 -16.70
N ARG A 77 8.95 9.99 -17.32
CA ARG A 77 9.42 10.32 -18.68
C ARG A 77 8.37 9.99 -19.75
N ARG A 78 7.75 8.79 -19.67
CA ARG A 78 6.75 8.33 -20.68
C ARG A 78 5.42 9.07 -20.58
N HIS A 79 5.00 9.40 -19.36
CA HIS A 79 3.70 10.01 -19.11
C HIS A 79 3.77 11.51 -18.79
N GLY A 80 4.96 12.10 -18.73
CA GLY A 80 5.19 13.50 -18.42
C GLY A 80 5.00 13.87 -16.93
N ARG A 81 4.57 12.93 -16.08
CA ARG A 81 4.29 13.14 -14.67
C ARG A 81 4.21 11.82 -13.88
N LEU A 82 4.32 11.92 -12.57
CA LEU A 82 3.91 10.92 -11.60
C LEU A 82 3.10 11.63 -10.52
N ASP A 83 1.85 11.22 -10.31
CA ASP A 83 0.92 11.88 -9.39
C ASP A 83 0.67 11.10 -8.11
N VAL A 84 0.55 9.78 -8.22
CA VAL A 84 0.20 8.92 -7.08
C VAL A 84 1.17 7.76 -7.00
N LEU A 85 1.69 7.51 -5.79
CA LEU A 85 2.44 6.31 -5.45
C LEU A 85 1.70 5.56 -4.34
N VAL A 86 1.35 4.30 -4.59
CA VAL A 86 0.83 3.38 -3.57
C VAL A 86 1.91 2.36 -3.22
N ASN A 87 2.54 2.51 -2.08
CA ASN A 87 3.48 1.56 -1.50
C ASN A 87 2.69 0.42 -0.84
N ASN A 88 2.45 -0.65 -1.60
CA ASN A 88 1.70 -1.81 -1.11
C ASN A 88 2.52 -3.09 -1.07
N ALA A 89 3.58 -3.23 -1.88
CA ALA A 89 4.44 -4.40 -1.85
C ALA A 89 4.90 -4.72 -0.43
N GLY A 90 4.75 -5.97 -0.03
CA GLY A 90 5.12 -6.41 1.30
C GLY A 90 5.15 -7.93 1.41
N ILE A 91 5.88 -8.40 2.41
CA ILE A 91 6.01 -9.81 2.76
C ILE A 91 5.72 -10.01 4.24
N GLN A 92 5.41 -11.24 4.61
CA GLN A 92 5.24 -11.64 5.99
C GLN A 92 6.07 -12.91 6.26
N HIS A 93 6.69 -12.95 7.43
CA HIS A 93 7.32 -14.14 7.99
C HIS A 93 6.78 -14.37 9.40
N ARG A 94 6.59 -15.64 9.78
CA ARG A 94 5.98 -16.02 11.07
C ARG A 94 6.86 -17.02 11.77
N ARG A 95 7.35 -16.66 12.97
CA ARG A 95 8.12 -17.52 13.84
C ARG A 95 7.88 -17.14 15.32
N PRO A 96 7.93 -18.05 16.27
CA PRO A 96 8.11 -17.72 17.69
C PRO A 96 9.32 -16.80 17.88
N LEU A 97 9.29 -15.93 18.89
CA LEU A 97 10.33 -14.91 19.08
C LEU A 97 11.75 -15.50 19.12
N THR A 98 11.91 -16.63 19.80
CA THR A 98 13.21 -17.30 19.99
C THR A 98 13.71 -18.09 18.78
N GLU A 99 12.91 -18.18 17.72
CA GLU A 99 13.23 -18.90 16.47
C GLU A 99 13.46 -17.98 15.28
N TRP A 100 13.46 -16.66 15.52
CA TRP A 100 13.74 -15.70 14.44
C TRP A 100 15.23 -15.67 14.13
N GLU A 101 15.53 -15.73 12.83
CA GLU A 101 16.87 -15.46 12.30
C GLU A 101 16.97 -13.99 11.87
N ASP A 102 18.16 -13.40 12.01
CA ASP A 102 18.40 -11.99 11.71
C ASP A 102 18.11 -11.68 10.22
N GLU A 103 18.44 -12.59 9.31
CA GLU A 103 18.22 -12.45 7.87
C GLU A 103 16.74 -12.39 7.52
N ASP A 104 15.88 -13.14 8.22
CA ASP A 104 14.44 -13.10 8.02
C ASP A 104 13.84 -11.77 8.52
N PHE A 105 14.34 -11.28 9.66
CA PHE A 105 13.97 -9.98 10.18
C PHE A 105 14.34 -8.87 9.21
N ASP A 106 15.59 -8.84 8.76
CA ASP A 106 16.12 -7.83 7.85
C ASP A 106 15.41 -7.85 6.49
N ARG A 107 15.11 -9.02 5.94
CA ARG A 107 14.37 -9.18 4.68
C ARG A 107 12.96 -8.57 4.77
N VAL A 108 12.25 -8.78 5.89
CA VAL A 108 10.93 -8.18 6.10
C VAL A 108 11.03 -6.67 6.23
N VAL A 109 11.99 -6.15 7.00
CA VAL A 109 12.21 -4.70 7.16
C VAL A 109 12.66 -4.07 5.86
N ALA A 110 13.57 -4.70 5.10
CA ALA A 110 14.02 -4.21 3.80
C ALA A 110 12.87 -4.02 2.81
N THR A 111 11.93 -4.99 2.77
CA THR A 111 10.78 -4.95 1.85
C THR A 111 9.69 -4.00 2.34
N ASN A 112 9.27 -4.13 3.61
CA ASN A 112 8.05 -3.47 4.10
C ASN A 112 8.27 -2.03 4.60
N LEU A 113 9.52 -1.64 4.85
CA LEU A 113 9.85 -0.31 5.36
C LEU A 113 10.88 0.40 4.48
N SER A 114 12.08 -0.18 4.31
CA SER A 114 13.18 0.50 3.61
C SER A 114 12.86 0.75 2.14
N ALA A 115 12.22 -0.20 1.46
CA ALA A 115 11.78 -0.04 0.07
C ALA A 115 10.72 1.06 -0.05
N CYS A 116 9.73 1.10 0.86
CA CYS A 116 8.70 2.13 0.88
C CYS A 116 9.30 3.54 1.05
N PHE A 117 10.30 3.68 1.95
CA PHE A 117 11.02 4.94 2.12
C PHE A 117 11.72 5.36 0.82
N ARG A 118 12.49 4.44 0.19
CA ARG A 118 13.23 4.76 -1.05
C ARG A 118 12.30 5.16 -2.19
N LEU A 119 11.22 4.39 -2.40
CA LEU A 119 10.21 4.69 -3.43
C LEU A 119 9.53 6.04 -3.16
N SER A 120 9.15 6.32 -1.92
CA SER A 120 8.52 7.60 -1.55
C SER A 120 9.45 8.79 -1.79
N ARG A 121 10.73 8.66 -1.42
CA ARG A 121 11.76 9.69 -1.67
C ARG A 121 11.93 9.96 -3.17
N ASP A 122 12.04 8.90 -3.98
CA ASP A 122 12.29 9.02 -5.42
C ASP A 122 11.03 9.52 -6.15
N ALA A 123 9.82 9.09 -5.73
CA ALA A 123 8.56 9.66 -6.21
C ALA A 123 8.41 11.15 -5.85
N ALA A 124 8.72 11.53 -4.61
CA ALA A 124 8.66 12.94 -4.17
C ALA A 124 9.53 13.84 -5.06
N ARG A 125 10.75 13.41 -5.45
CA ARG A 125 11.60 14.15 -6.39
C ARG A 125 10.94 14.42 -7.73
N LEU A 126 10.14 13.48 -8.22
CA LEU A 126 9.39 13.60 -9.48
C LEU A 126 8.11 14.44 -9.33
N MET A 127 7.51 14.47 -8.13
CA MET A 127 6.30 15.22 -7.81
C MET A 127 6.56 16.70 -7.49
N LEU A 128 7.69 17.02 -6.87
CA LEU A 128 8.06 18.38 -6.43
C LEU A 128 7.95 19.45 -7.53
N PRO A 129 8.46 19.23 -8.76
CA PRO A 129 8.35 20.24 -9.82
C PRO A 129 6.90 20.61 -10.19
N ASN A 130 5.99 19.64 -10.05
CA ASN A 130 4.57 19.82 -10.37
C ASN A 130 3.75 20.38 -9.20
N LYS A 131 4.37 20.52 -8.01
CA LYS A 131 3.70 20.93 -6.76
C LYS A 131 2.43 20.13 -6.46
N PHE A 132 2.44 18.86 -6.83
CA PHE A 132 1.36 17.93 -6.64
C PHE A 132 1.91 16.51 -6.44
N GLY A 133 1.36 15.81 -5.47
CA GLY A 133 1.63 14.39 -5.25
C GLY A 133 0.74 13.78 -4.19
N ARG A 134 0.54 12.46 -4.30
CA ARG A 134 -0.16 11.63 -3.31
C ARG A 134 0.67 10.38 -3.07
N ILE A 135 1.19 10.22 -1.85
CA ILE A 135 1.92 9.02 -1.44
C ILE A 135 1.04 8.29 -0.43
N ILE A 136 0.70 7.04 -0.75
CA ILE A 136 -0.17 6.20 0.08
C ILE A 136 0.62 4.97 0.51
N ASN A 137 0.84 4.82 1.81
CA ASN A 137 1.58 3.71 2.38
C ASN A 137 0.61 2.66 2.94
N THR A 138 0.68 1.43 2.47
CA THR A 138 -0.11 0.33 3.02
C THR A 138 0.54 -0.15 4.33
N GLY A 139 0.04 0.38 5.43
CA GLY A 139 0.37 0.00 6.79
C GLY A 139 -0.32 -1.31 7.22
N SER A 140 -0.76 -1.35 8.47
CA SER A 140 -1.55 -2.45 9.04
C SER A 140 -2.10 -2.05 10.40
N VAL A 141 -3.25 -2.58 10.80
CA VAL A 141 -3.73 -2.52 12.20
C VAL A 141 -2.75 -3.21 13.16
N ALA A 142 -1.94 -4.16 12.68
CA ALA A 142 -0.89 -4.80 13.48
C ALA A 142 0.21 -3.83 13.93
N ALA A 143 0.32 -2.66 13.30
CA ALA A 143 1.22 -1.59 13.75
C ALA A 143 0.69 -0.83 14.99
N ILE A 144 -0.60 -0.99 15.28
CA ILE A 144 -1.30 -0.39 16.42
C ILE A 144 -1.55 -1.46 17.49
N LEU A 145 -1.96 -2.66 17.04
CA LEU A 145 -2.25 -3.81 17.88
C LEU A 145 -1.08 -4.79 17.85
N GLY A 146 -0.61 -5.22 19.00
CA GLY A 146 0.42 -6.27 19.07
C GLY A 146 -0.12 -7.61 18.54
N ARG A 147 0.73 -8.35 17.82
CA ARG A 147 0.43 -9.71 17.37
C ARG A 147 1.65 -10.60 17.50
N PRO A 148 1.53 -11.79 18.11
CA PRO A 148 2.65 -12.71 18.24
C PRO A 148 3.12 -13.24 16.88
N THR A 149 4.36 -13.71 16.83
CA THR A 149 5.01 -14.42 15.72
C THR A 149 5.35 -13.59 14.46
N ILE A 150 4.95 -12.32 14.37
CA ILE A 150 5.18 -11.46 13.19
C ILE A 150 5.98 -10.20 13.56
N HIS A 151 7.00 -10.33 14.38
CA HIS A 151 7.72 -9.21 15.03
C HIS A 151 8.28 -8.20 14.01
N ALA A 152 9.01 -8.68 13.00
CA ALA A 152 9.57 -7.81 11.95
C ALA A 152 8.48 -7.09 11.13
N TYR A 153 7.35 -7.75 10.87
CA TYR A 153 6.23 -7.13 10.17
C TYR A 153 5.61 -6.00 11.00
N VAL A 154 5.36 -6.23 12.30
CA VAL A 154 4.84 -5.20 13.23
C VAL A 154 5.81 -4.03 13.30
N ALA A 155 7.11 -4.29 13.49
CA ALA A 155 8.14 -3.25 13.52
C ALA A 155 8.19 -2.43 12.24
N ALA A 156 8.18 -3.09 11.07
CA ALA A 156 8.21 -2.44 9.77
C ALA A 156 6.95 -1.59 9.51
N LYS A 157 5.75 -2.11 9.86
CA LYS A 157 4.49 -1.38 9.65
C LYS A 157 4.33 -0.22 10.65
N ALA A 158 4.79 -0.36 11.88
CA ALA A 158 4.84 0.74 12.85
C ALA A 158 5.85 1.83 12.40
N GLY A 159 7.03 1.44 11.94
CA GLY A 159 8.00 2.35 11.33
C GLY A 159 7.43 3.07 10.10
N LEU A 160 6.67 2.35 9.25
CA LEU A 160 6.01 2.93 8.07
C LEU A 160 4.95 3.99 8.48
N HIS A 161 4.19 3.77 9.55
CA HIS A 161 3.30 4.80 10.12
C HIS A 161 4.10 6.02 10.62
N GLY A 162 5.27 5.80 11.21
CA GLY A 162 6.18 6.87 11.67
C GLY A 162 6.69 7.73 10.52
N ILE A 163 7.29 7.11 9.49
CA ILE A 163 7.82 7.84 8.33
C ILE A 163 6.73 8.50 7.49
N THR A 164 5.50 7.97 7.47
CA THR A 164 4.34 8.61 6.82
C THR A 164 4.12 9.99 7.41
N ARG A 165 4.08 10.12 8.75
CA ARG A 165 3.92 11.43 9.43
C ARG A 165 5.10 12.36 9.18
N SER A 166 6.33 11.84 9.22
CA SER A 166 7.54 12.64 8.99
C SER A 166 7.58 13.22 7.57
N MET A 167 7.34 12.38 6.55
CA MET A 167 7.29 12.83 5.16
C MET A 167 6.14 13.82 4.92
N ALA A 168 4.97 13.61 5.53
CA ALA A 168 3.82 14.51 5.43
C ALA A 168 4.16 15.91 5.96
N ALA A 169 4.85 15.99 7.09
CA ALA A 169 5.28 17.27 7.68
C ALA A 169 6.24 18.03 6.78
N GLU A 170 7.15 17.32 6.09
CA GLU A 170 8.14 17.93 5.21
C GLU A 170 7.54 18.35 3.87
N LEU A 171 6.75 17.46 3.25
CA LEU A 171 6.30 17.60 1.86
C LEU A 171 5.01 18.41 1.70
N GLY A 172 4.24 18.62 2.78
CA GLY A 172 2.93 19.26 2.73
C GLY A 172 2.95 20.66 2.11
N ARG A 173 3.96 21.48 2.42
CA ARG A 173 4.14 22.83 1.82
C ARG A 173 4.35 22.81 0.32
N HIS A 174 4.69 21.66 -0.24
CA HIS A 174 4.94 21.48 -1.67
C HIS A 174 3.73 20.87 -2.41
N GLY A 175 2.55 20.80 -1.78
CA GLY A 175 1.35 20.24 -2.39
C GLY A 175 1.34 18.71 -2.47
N ILE A 176 2.25 18.04 -1.74
CA ILE A 176 2.33 16.58 -1.71
C ILE A 176 1.79 16.10 -0.36
N THR A 177 0.77 15.23 -0.40
CA THR A 177 0.28 14.57 0.82
C THR A 177 0.86 13.17 0.95
N VAL A 178 1.14 12.77 2.18
CA VAL A 178 1.60 11.42 2.51
C VAL A 178 0.70 10.84 3.57
N ASN A 179 -0.02 9.76 3.24
CA ASN A 179 -0.97 9.13 4.15
C ASN A 179 -0.76 7.61 4.19
N GLY A 180 -1.31 6.97 5.19
CA GLY A 180 -1.31 5.53 5.34
C GLY A 180 -2.71 4.93 5.28
N LEU A 181 -2.82 3.71 4.78
CA LEU A 181 -3.95 2.82 5.00
C LEU A 181 -3.52 1.77 6.03
N ALA A 182 -4.34 1.50 7.03
CA ALA A 182 -4.13 0.42 7.98
C ALA A 182 -5.22 -0.64 7.82
N PRO A 183 -5.03 -1.61 6.90
CA PRO A 183 -5.99 -2.69 6.71
C PRO A 183 -6.09 -3.60 7.93
N GLY A 184 -7.31 -4.05 8.24
CA GLY A 184 -7.58 -5.14 9.17
C GLY A 184 -7.46 -6.51 8.52
N TYR A 185 -8.40 -7.41 8.81
CA TYR A 185 -8.43 -8.75 8.22
C TYR A 185 -9.19 -8.75 6.90
N PHE A 186 -8.43 -8.89 5.80
CA PHE A 186 -8.96 -9.02 4.44
C PHE A 186 -8.75 -10.44 3.91
N ALA A 187 -9.73 -10.97 3.21
CA ALA A 187 -9.70 -12.26 2.56
C ALA A 187 -8.82 -12.20 1.30
N THR A 188 -7.51 -12.37 1.47
CA THR A 188 -6.51 -12.35 0.41
C THR A 188 -5.75 -13.67 0.36
N GLU A 189 -5.07 -13.94 -0.76
CA GLU A 189 -4.21 -15.12 -0.89
C GLU A 189 -3.10 -15.17 0.19
N LEU A 190 -2.59 -14.02 0.63
CA LEU A 190 -1.62 -13.92 1.72
C LEU A 190 -2.17 -14.51 3.04
N ASN A 191 -3.48 -14.47 3.21
CA ASN A 191 -4.17 -14.92 4.41
C ASN A 191 -4.85 -16.28 4.26
N THR A 192 -4.64 -17.01 3.14
CA THR A 192 -5.31 -18.29 2.85
C THR A 192 -5.18 -19.29 4.01
N ALA A 193 -3.99 -19.44 4.60
CA ALA A 193 -3.79 -20.34 5.72
C ALA A 193 -4.62 -19.94 6.97
N LEU A 194 -4.85 -18.66 7.19
CA LEU A 194 -5.67 -18.14 8.29
C LEU A 194 -7.17 -18.23 7.98
N LEU A 195 -7.57 -18.06 6.72
CA LEU A 195 -8.94 -18.23 6.28
C LEU A 195 -9.41 -19.69 6.40
N ASN A 196 -8.50 -20.64 6.19
CA ASN A 196 -8.76 -22.07 6.32
C ASN A 196 -8.72 -22.56 7.78
N ASP A 197 -8.29 -21.72 8.71
CA ASP A 197 -8.33 -22.00 10.15
C ASP A 197 -9.67 -21.50 10.72
N GLU A 198 -10.58 -22.44 10.97
CA GLU A 198 -11.92 -22.11 11.51
C GLU A 198 -11.87 -21.43 12.87
N ALA A 199 -10.94 -21.82 13.74
CA ALA A 199 -10.82 -21.20 15.06
C ALA A 199 -10.37 -19.74 14.92
N PHE A 200 -9.41 -19.49 14.03
CA PHE A 200 -8.95 -18.15 13.76
C PHE A 200 -10.02 -17.28 13.05
N THR A 201 -10.77 -17.85 12.10
CA THR A 201 -11.87 -17.15 11.43
C THR A 201 -12.96 -16.76 12.43
N LYS A 202 -13.40 -17.67 13.31
CA LYS A 202 -14.33 -17.35 14.40
C LYS A 202 -13.81 -16.25 15.32
N TRP A 203 -12.51 -16.27 15.62
CA TRP A 203 -11.89 -15.22 16.43
C TRP A 203 -11.91 -13.86 15.70
N VAL A 204 -11.63 -13.81 14.39
CA VAL A 204 -11.71 -12.58 13.59
C VAL A 204 -13.13 -12.04 13.61
N GLU A 205 -14.14 -12.89 13.37
CA GLU A 205 -15.54 -12.53 13.36
C GLU A 205 -16.01 -12.01 14.71
N ALA A 206 -15.63 -12.66 15.81
CA ALA A 206 -15.99 -12.23 17.17
C ALA A 206 -15.28 -10.93 17.59
N ARG A 207 -14.03 -10.72 17.13
CA ARG A 207 -13.21 -9.58 17.54
C ARG A 207 -13.43 -8.33 16.70
N THR A 208 -13.90 -8.50 15.47
CA THR A 208 -14.17 -7.39 14.55
C THR A 208 -15.64 -6.97 14.68
N PRO A 209 -15.96 -5.70 15.04
CA PRO A 209 -17.36 -5.25 15.13
C PRO A 209 -18.19 -5.48 13.86
N ALA A 210 -17.57 -5.43 12.68
CA ALA A 210 -18.24 -5.78 11.42
C ALA A 210 -18.57 -7.29 11.27
N GLY A 211 -18.09 -8.15 12.16
CA GLY A 211 -18.45 -9.57 12.25
C GLY A 211 -17.95 -10.44 11.11
N ARG A 212 -16.93 -10.01 10.35
CA ARG A 212 -16.48 -10.73 9.17
C ARG A 212 -15.09 -10.31 8.70
N TRP A 213 -14.51 -11.14 7.84
CA TRP A 213 -13.41 -10.73 6.97
C TRP A 213 -13.89 -9.71 5.93
N ALA A 214 -13.06 -8.74 5.61
CA ALA A 214 -13.33 -7.81 4.53
C ALA A 214 -12.94 -8.41 3.17
N LYS A 215 -13.64 -8.01 2.10
CA LYS A 215 -13.24 -8.31 0.73
C LYS A 215 -12.13 -7.35 0.29
N PRO A 216 -11.14 -7.77 -0.52
CA PRO A 216 -10.08 -6.88 -1.02
C PRO A 216 -10.61 -5.59 -1.67
N SER A 217 -11.73 -5.67 -2.41
CA SER A 217 -12.37 -4.52 -3.06
C SER A 217 -12.82 -3.42 -2.09
N GLU A 218 -13.08 -3.75 -0.81
CA GLU A 218 -13.52 -2.78 0.20
C GLU A 218 -12.41 -1.82 0.64
N LEU A 219 -11.14 -2.11 0.26
CA LEU A 219 -10.02 -1.18 0.47
C LEU A 219 -9.91 -0.13 -0.65
N GLY A 220 -10.45 -0.43 -1.83
CA GLY A 220 -10.31 0.40 -3.03
C GLY A 220 -10.83 1.82 -2.85
N GLY A 221 -11.99 2.00 -2.23
CA GLY A 221 -12.58 3.32 -1.99
C GLY A 221 -11.71 4.22 -1.11
N ALA A 222 -11.04 3.65 -0.10
CA ALA A 222 -10.11 4.40 0.74
C ALA A 222 -8.85 4.82 -0.05
N ALA A 223 -8.35 3.99 -0.96
CA ALA A 223 -7.23 4.34 -1.83
C ALA A 223 -7.62 5.46 -2.80
N VAL A 224 -8.81 5.39 -3.42
CA VAL A 224 -9.34 6.45 -4.30
C VAL A 224 -9.50 7.77 -3.54
N PHE A 225 -10.07 7.74 -2.33
CA PHE A 225 -10.19 8.92 -1.48
C PHE A 225 -8.82 9.58 -1.26
N LEU A 226 -7.83 8.84 -0.78
CA LEU A 226 -6.51 9.40 -0.47
C LEU A 226 -5.72 9.85 -1.73
N ALA A 227 -6.02 9.26 -2.89
CA ALA A 227 -5.41 9.65 -4.18
C ALA A 227 -6.04 10.89 -4.81
N SER A 228 -7.28 11.21 -4.46
CA SER A 228 -8.11 12.24 -5.08
C SER A 228 -7.97 13.62 -4.43
N ASP A 229 -8.63 14.60 -5.01
CA ASP A 229 -8.74 15.96 -4.47
C ASP A 229 -9.67 16.01 -3.23
N ALA A 230 -10.52 15.00 -3.01
CA ALA A 230 -11.31 14.86 -1.79
C ALA A 230 -10.46 14.78 -0.51
N ALA A 231 -9.20 14.31 -0.63
CA ALA A 231 -8.24 14.22 0.47
C ALA A 231 -7.18 15.34 0.45
N ALA A 232 -7.38 16.43 -0.27
CA ALA A 232 -6.36 17.48 -0.46
C ALA A 232 -5.83 18.08 0.86
N TYR A 233 -6.62 18.05 1.93
CA TYR A 233 -6.23 18.54 3.27
C TYR A 233 -5.98 17.41 4.29
N VAL A 234 -6.03 16.15 3.85
CA VAL A 234 -5.66 14.98 4.66
C VAL A 234 -4.20 14.68 4.46
N ASN A 235 -3.37 14.88 5.49
CA ASN A 235 -1.93 14.69 5.41
C ASN A 235 -1.37 14.14 6.72
N GLY A 236 -0.52 13.12 6.65
CA GLY A 236 0.06 12.43 7.80
C GLY A 236 -0.90 11.48 8.52
N HIS A 237 -2.10 11.26 7.99
CA HIS A 237 -3.11 10.40 8.60
C HIS A 237 -2.87 8.92 8.29
N ILE A 238 -3.21 8.06 9.26
CA ILE A 238 -3.26 6.61 9.09
C ILE A 238 -4.73 6.20 9.18
N LEU A 239 -5.34 5.97 8.02
CA LEU A 239 -6.74 5.60 7.92
C LEU A 239 -6.91 4.10 8.17
N ALA A 240 -7.50 3.74 9.29
CA ALA A 240 -7.87 2.35 9.56
C ALA A 240 -9.05 1.93 8.68
N VAL A 241 -8.90 0.79 8.01
CA VAL A 241 -9.95 0.14 7.22
C VAL A 241 -10.03 -1.30 7.73
N ASP A 242 -10.69 -1.50 8.86
CA ASP A 242 -10.54 -2.70 9.67
C ASP A 242 -11.86 -3.23 10.28
N GLY A 243 -12.99 -2.67 9.87
CA GLY A 243 -14.30 -3.06 10.40
C GLY A 243 -14.50 -2.78 11.89
N GLY A 244 -13.70 -1.86 12.45
CA GLY A 244 -13.75 -1.47 13.86
C GLY A 244 -12.83 -2.28 14.77
N LEU A 245 -12.00 -3.17 14.22
CA LEU A 245 -11.12 -4.06 15.00
C LEU A 245 -10.22 -3.28 15.97
N SER A 246 -9.64 -2.15 15.55
CA SER A 246 -8.66 -1.40 16.34
C SER A 246 -9.28 -0.47 17.39
N VAL A 247 -10.60 -0.26 17.37
CA VAL A 247 -11.32 0.66 18.28
C VAL A 247 -12.26 -0.03 19.24
N SER A 248 -12.41 -1.35 19.13
CA SER A 248 -13.22 -2.16 20.06
C SER A 248 -12.34 -2.78 21.16
N LEU A 249 -12.88 -2.88 22.40
CA LEU A 249 -12.27 -3.57 23.54
C LEU A 249 -12.46 -5.08 23.48
#